data_ce9c20dc6ac339bf44559569d2348753
#
_entry.id   ce9c20dc6ac339bf44559569d2348753
#
_cell.length_a   1.000
_cell.length_b   1.000
_cell.length_c   1.000
_cell.angle_alpha   90.00
_cell.angle_beta   90.00
_cell.angle_gamma   90.00
#
_symmetry.space_group_name_H-M   'P 1'
#
loop_
_entity.id
_entity.type
_entity.pdbx_description
1 polymer ?
#
loop_
_entity_poly.entity_id
_entity_poly.type
_entity_poly.pdbx_seq_one_letter_code
_entity_poly.pdbx_strand_id
1 'polypeptide(L)'
;ADDHCQRYQGITRASTEIVKQAIAATRGQVLTSDGKICDARFSKCCGGAFEEFQYCWEDIKYPYLAQQRDSKTHATLPDLTQEVEADRWIRTSPEAFCNTTDKKILSQVLNNYDQETTDFYRWKVEYTQEELSALILKRSGIDYGQIIDLIPIARGTSGRLWKLKIVGTKRTLTIGKELEIRRTLSTSHLYSSAF
;
A
#
# COMPACT_ATOMS: atom_id res chain seq x y z
N ALA A 1 -20.49 0.55 -7.87
CA ALA A 1 -19.20 0.65 -7.22
C ALA A 1 -18.12 0.35 -8.24
N ASP A 2 -17.11 1.15 -8.27
CA ASP A 2 -15.96 1.07 -9.14
C ASP A 2 -14.67 0.99 -8.33
N ASP A 3 -13.53 1.11 -8.99
CA ASP A 3 -12.22 1.01 -8.34
C ASP A 3 -11.91 2.21 -7.40
N HIS A 4 -12.71 3.28 -7.41
CA HIS A 4 -12.59 4.40 -6.48
C HIS A 4 -13.17 4.10 -5.09
N CYS A 5 -14.05 3.11 -5.03
CA CYS A 5 -14.61 2.57 -3.79
C CYS A 5 -14.20 1.11 -3.65
N GLN A 6 -14.80 0.43 -2.70
CA GLN A 6 -14.78 -1.02 -2.66
C GLN A 6 -15.52 -1.58 -3.87
N ARG A 7 -14.94 -2.54 -4.55
CA ARG A 7 -15.60 -3.25 -5.65
C ARG A 7 -16.65 -4.21 -5.09
N TYR A 8 -17.82 -3.68 -4.75
CA TYR A 8 -18.96 -4.48 -4.31
C TYR A 8 -19.52 -5.27 -5.48
N GLN A 9 -19.59 -6.57 -5.31
CA GLN A 9 -20.13 -7.48 -6.34
C GLN A 9 -21.63 -7.75 -6.20
N GLY A 10 -22.28 -7.06 -5.27
CA GLY A 10 -23.71 -7.14 -5.01
C GLY A 10 -24.11 -8.37 -4.18
N ILE A 11 -25.40 -8.42 -3.85
CA ILE A 11 -25.98 -9.45 -2.98
C ILE A 11 -25.89 -10.86 -3.57
N THR A 12 -25.82 -10.99 -4.89
CA THR A 12 -25.70 -12.28 -5.57
C THR A 12 -24.40 -13.02 -5.28
N ARG A 13 -23.38 -12.31 -4.78
CA ARG A 13 -22.10 -12.88 -4.35
C ARG A 13 -22.03 -13.18 -2.86
N ALA A 14 -22.97 -12.72 -2.06
CA ALA A 14 -23.12 -13.10 -0.64
C ALA A 14 -23.76 -14.50 -0.54
N SER A 15 -23.05 -15.52 -0.98
CA SER A 15 -23.64 -16.80 -1.37
C SER A 15 -23.51 -17.89 -0.32
N THR A 16 -22.67 -17.72 0.72
CA THR A 16 -22.52 -18.73 1.75
C THR A 16 -23.30 -18.38 3.01
N GLU A 17 -23.76 -19.39 3.73
CA GLU A 17 -24.47 -19.21 5.00
C GLU A 17 -23.60 -18.51 6.04
N ILE A 18 -22.29 -18.80 6.06
CA ILE A 18 -21.32 -18.13 6.94
C ILE A 18 -21.29 -16.62 6.71
N VAL A 19 -21.28 -16.17 5.45
CA VAL A 19 -21.31 -14.73 5.10
C VAL A 19 -22.60 -14.08 5.59
N LYS A 20 -23.75 -14.73 5.42
CA LYS A 20 -25.03 -14.22 5.91
C LYS A 20 -25.06 -14.12 7.44
N GLN A 21 -24.55 -15.13 8.12
CA GLN A 21 -24.42 -15.11 9.59
C GLN A 21 -23.50 -14.00 10.07
N ALA A 22 -22.35 -13.78 9.42
CA ALA A 22 -21.43 -12.70 9.75
C ALA A 22 -22.09 -11.31 9.57
N ILE A 23 -22.79 -11.09 8.46
CA ILE A 23 -23.54 -9.85 8.20
C ILE A 23 -24.63 -9.64 9.24
N ALA A 24 -25.38 -10.68 9.59
CA ALA A 24 -26.43 -10.58 10.60
C ALA A 24 -25.86 -10.27 12.01
N ALA A 25 -24.75 -10.94 12.37
CA ALA A 25 -24.11 -10.75 13.67
C ALA A 25 -23.48 -9.37 13.86
N THR A 26 -23.03 -8.74 12.77
CA THR A 26 -22.37 -7.41 12.80
C THR A 26 -23.28 -6.27 12.38
N ARG A 27 -24.56 -6.53 12.15
CA ARG A 27 -25.52 -5.52 11.70
C ARG A 27 -25.61 -4.36 12.70
N GLY A 28 -25.39 -3.14 12.19
CA GLY A 28 -25.42 -1.92 13.00
C GLY A 28 -24.19 -1.72 13.88
N GLN A 29 -23.19 -2.60 13.85
CA GLN A 29 -21.95 -2.42 14.57
C GLN A 29 -20.97 -1.60 13.76
N VAL A 30 -20.29 -0.65 14.39
CA VAL A 30 -19.24 0.19 13.81
C VAL A 30 -18.07 0.30 14.78
N LEU A 31 -16.87 0.51 14.26
CA LEU A 31 -15.72 0.83 15.09
C LEU A 31 -15.82 2.29 15.53
N THR A 32 -15.57 2.54 16.81
CA THR A 32 -15.59 3.89 17.38
C THR A 32 -14.28 4.19 18.13
N SER A 33 -13.87 5.46 18.10
CA SER A 33 -12.79 6.00 18.91
C SER A 33 -13.25 7.35 19.46
N ASP A 34 -13.12 7.56 20.77
CA ASP A 34 -13.57 8.78 21.45
C ASP A 34 -15.02 9.19 21.11
N GLY A 35 -15.92 8.20 21.03
CA GLY A 35 -17.35 8.41 20.74
C GLY A 35 -17.66 8.76 19.28
N LYS A 36 -16.68 8.74 18.37
CA LYS A 36 -16.87 8.98 16.94
C LYS A 36 -16.66 7.70 16.13
N ILE A 37 -17.39 7.57 15.03
CA ILE A 37 -17.20 6.46 14.08
C ILE A 37 -15.84 6.61 13.43
N CYS A 38 -15.04 5.53 13.44
CA CYS A 38 -13.72 5.50 12.84
C CYS A 38 -13.79 5.47 11.32
N ASP A 39 -12.82 6.09 10.67
CA ASP A 39 -12.48 5.81 9.28
C ASP A 39 -11.73 4.46 9.22
N ALA A 40 -12.50 3.39 8.96
CA ALA A 40 -12.01 2.00 9.05
C ALA A 40 -11.24 1.62 7.79
N ARG A 41 -10.02 2.13 7.65
CA ARG A 41 -9.11 1.80 6.53
C ARG A 41 -8.53 0.40 6.70
N PHE A 42 -8.28 -0.26 5.58
CA PHE A 42 -7.64 -1.57 5.55
C PHE A 42 -6.70 -1.68 4.34
N SER A 43 -5.83 -2.67 4.37
CA SER A 43 -4.92 -3.02 3.26
C SER A 43 -4.95 -4.52 3.03
N LYS A 44 -4.66 -4.95 1.80
CA LYS A 44 -4.54 -6.36 1.43
C LYS A 44 -3.30 -7.00 2.04
N CYS A 45 -2.18 -6.30 2.00
CA CYS A 45 -0.91 -6.70 2.55
C CYS A 45 -0.16 -5.46 3.04
N CYS A 46 0.20 -5.42 4.31
CA CYS A 46 0.87 -4.27 4.89
C CYS A 46 2.40 -4.29 4.72
N GLY A 47 2.97 -5.39 4.20
CA GLY A 47 4.42 -5.53 4.06
C GLY A 47 5.18 -5.66 5.38
N GLY A 48 4.47 -6.00 6.48
CA GLY A 48 5.01 -6.22 7.82
C GLY A 48 4.93 -5.00 8.75
N ALA A 49 4.53 -3.82 8.23
CA ALA A 49 4.32 -2.62 9.03
C ALA A 49 3.16 -1.79 8.47
N PHE A 50 2.22 -1.40 9.33
CA PHE A 50 1.14 -0.48 8.98
C PHE A 50 1.66 0.94 8.84
N GLU A 51 1.09 1.69 7.88
CA GLU A 51 1.41 3.10 7.72
C GLU A 51 0.41 3.98 8.48
N GLU A 52 0.85 5.12 8.94
CA GLU A 52 -0.01 6.14 9.51
C GLU A 52 -0.81 6.84 8.41
N PHE A 53 -2.06 7.19 8.71
CA PHE A 53 -3.00 7.82 7.78
C PHE A 53 -2.44 9.07 7.09
N GLN A 54 -1.75 9.92 7.86
CA GLN A 54 -1.23 11.22 7.38
C GLN A 54 -0.23 11.11 6.23
N TYR A 55 0.47 9.98 6.08
CA TYR A 55 1.43 9.77 4.99
C TYR A 55 0.79 9.28 3.69
N CYS A 56 -0.39 8.67 3.80
CA CYS A 56 -1.13 8.13 2.65
C CYS A 56 -2.21 9.07 2.12
N TRP A 57 -2.91 9.75 3.03
CA TRP A 57 -4.13 10.48 2.73
C TRP A 57 -4.01 11.97 3.07
N GLU A 58 -4.85 12.46 3.98
CA GLU A 58 -4.83 13.84 4.45
C GLU A 58 -3.80 14.03 5.56
N ASP A 59 -3.39 15.27 5.79
CA ASP A 59 -2.40 15.60 6.84
C ASP A 59 -3.09 15.66 8.23
N ILE A 60 -3.72 14.56 8.58
CA ILE A 60 -4.44 14.36 9.84
C ILE A 60 -3.90 13.12 10.53
N LYS A 61 -3.62 13.21 11.82
CA LYS A 61 -3.20 12.08 12.63
C LYS A 61 -4.39 11.48 13.38
N TYR A 62 -4.69 10.21 13.08
CA TYR A 62 -5.68 9.43 13.81
C TYR A 62 -4.98 8.44 14.74
N PRO A 63 -5.21 8.49 16.07
CA PRO A 63 -4.56 7.57 17.01
C PRO A 63 -4.82 6.09 16.71
N TYR A 64 -5.99 5.76 16.18
CA TYR A 64 -6.37 4.40 15.83
C TYR A 64 -5.86 3.92 14.46
N LEU A 65 -5.25 4.81 13.65
CA LEU A 65 -4.56 4.48 12.39
C LEU A 65 -3.05 4.74 12.55
N ALA A 66 -2.51 4.24 13.65
CA ALA A 66 -1.10 4.39 14.00
C ALA A 66 -0.23 3.30 13.35
N GLN A 67 1.06 3.57 13.27
CA GLN A 67 2.04 2.56 12.92
C GLN A 67 1.95 1.35 13.85
N GLN A 68 1.99 0.16 13.27
CA GLN A 68 2.02 -1.08 14.04
C GLN A 68 2.80 -2.15 13.28
N ARG A 69 3.51 -2.99 14.02
CA ARG A 69 4.13 -4.19 13.48
C ARG A 69 3.10 -5.28 13.26
N ASP A 70 3.10 -5.87 12.07
CA ASP A 70 2.26 -7.01 11.70
C ASP A 70 3.00 -8.32 12.03
N SER A 71 3.16 -8.66 13.30
CA SER A 71 3.79 -9.92 13.68
C SER A 71 3.27 -10.46 15.01
N LYS A 72 3.48 -11.77 15.22
CA LYS A 72 3.15 -12.45 16.48
C LYS A 72 4.01 -11.97 17.64
N THR A 73 5.25 -11.63 17.36
CA THR A 73 6.18 -11.09 18.35
C THR A 73 6.05 -9.58 18.42
N HIS A 74 6.02 -9.01 19.62
CA HIS A 74 6.02 -7.56 19.83
C HIS A 74 7.42 -6.96 19.60
N ALA A 75 8.14 -7.44 18.57
CA ALA A 75 9.42 -6.89 18.21
C ALA A 75 9.30 -5.44 17.77
N THR A 76 10.17 -4.60 18.27
CA THR A 76 10.22 -3.18 17.91
C THR A 76 10.50 -3.03 16.42
N LEU A 77 9.75 -2.16 15.74
CA LEU A 77 10.08 -1.74 14.39
C LEU A 77 11.34 -0.87 14.42
N PRO A 78 12.27 -1.03 13.45
CA PRO A 78 13.29 -0.04 13.22
C PRO A 78 12.66 1.31 12.83
N ASP A 79 13.40 2.38 12.90
CA ASP A 79 12.94 3.69 12.40
C ASP A 79 12.93 3.70 10.86
N LEU A 80 11.82 3.25 10.27
CA LEU A 80 11.64 3.13 8.82
C LEU A 80 11.47 4.49 8.12
N THR A 81 11.50 5.61 8.84
CA THR A 81 11.60 6.94 8.23
C THR A 81 13.03 7.20 7.72
N GLN A 82 14.00 6.45 8.24
CA GLN A 82 15.40 6.51 7.82
C GLN A 82 15.63 5.64 6.57
N GLU A 83 16.23 6.22 5.53
CA GLU A 83 16.43 5.54 4.24
C GLU A 83 17.16 4.20 4.38
N VAL A 84 18.22 4.15 5.18
CA VAL A 84 19.03 2.93 5.41
C VAL A 84 18.21 1.81 6.05
N GLU A 85 17.36 2.14 7.01
CA GLU A 85 16.51 1.14 7.68
C GLU A 85 15.34 0.71 6.80
N ALA A 86 14.77 1.63 6.03
CA ALA A 86 13.73 1.34 5.05
C ALA A 86 14.26 0.44 3.92
N ASP A 87 15.41 0.74 3.34
CA ASP A 87 16.05 -0.09 2.31
C ASP A 87 16.34 -1.51 2.84
N ARG A 88 16.90 -1.62 4.04
CA ARG A 88 17.11 -2.92 4.68
C ARG A 88 15.81 -3.69 4.86
N TRP A 89 14.74 -3.02 5.35
CA TRP A 89 13.43 -3.63 5.55
C TRP A 89 12.81 -4.14 4.25
N ILE A 90 12.89 -3.34 3.19
CA ILE A 90 12.34 -3.67 1.88
C ILE A 90 13.07 -4.84 1.23
N ARG A 91 14.41 -4.88 1.35
CA ARG A 91 15.24 -5.93 0.74
C ARG A 91 15.28 -7.23 1.54
N THR A 92 14.82 -7.20 2.78
CA THR A 92 14.71 -8.40 3.61
C THR A 92 13.27 -8.89 3.66
N SER A 93 13.05 -10.05 4.29
CA SER A 93 11.72 -10.64 4.44
C SER A 93 11.42 -10.89 5.93
N PRO A 94 11.25 -9.82 6.74
CA PRO A 94 10.95 -9.96 8.15
C PRO A 94 9.69 -10.77 8.40
N GLU A 95 9.63 -11.46 9.55
CA GLU A 95 8.43 -12.16 9.98
C GLU A 95 7.24 -11.20 10.06
N ALA A 96 6.13 -11.60 9.46
CA ALA A 96 4.86 -10.89 9.52
C ALA A 96 3.71 -11.86 9.25
N PHE A 97 2.51 -11.58 9.75
CA PHE A 97 1.34 -12.39 9.43
C PHE A 97 1.03 -12.39 7.93
N CYS A 98 1.24 -11.25 7.26
CA CYS A 98 1.06 -11.15 5.81
C CYS A 98 2.23 -11.73 4.99
N ASN A 99 3.32 -12.19 5.62
CA ASN A 99 4.44 -12.88 4.98
C ASN A 99 4.19 -14.40 4.98
N THR A 100 3.21 -14.85 4.22
CA THR A 100 2.87 -16.25 4.10
C THR A 100 2.70 -16.68 2.65
N THR A 101 3.17 -17.87 2.33
CA THR A 101 2.92 -18.57 1.07
C THR A 101 1.99 -19.76 1.22
N ASP A 102 1.42 -19.97 2.42
CA ASP A 102 0.49 -21.06 2.68
C ASP A 102 -0.81 -20.85 1.91
N LYS A 103 -1.03 -21.68 0.91
CA LYS A 103 -2.21 -21.63 0.03
C LYS A 103 -3.53 -21.79 0.79
N LYS A 104 -3.54 -22.51 1.92
CA LYS A 104 -4.75 -22.65 2.73
C LYS A 104 -5.13 -21.33 3.39
N ILE A 105 -4.14 -20.58 3.88
CA ILE A 105 -4.35 -19.24 4.44
C ILE A 105 -4.74 -18.27 3.32
N LEU A 106 -3.95 -18.23 2.25
CA LEU A 106 -4.19 -17.29 1.14
C LEU A 106 -5.57 -17.49 0.51
N SER A 107 -6.05 -18.72 0.37
CA SER A 107 -7.38 -18.99 -0.18
C SER A 107 -8.54 -18.53 0.71
N GLN A 108 -8.29 -18.30 2.00
CA GLN A 108 -9.30 -17.79 2.94
C GLN A 108 -9.32 -16.26 3.04
N VAL A 109 -8.18 -15.62 2.84
CA VAL A 109 -8.02 -14.16 3.04
C VAL A 109 -7.95 -13.35 1.75
N LEU A 110 -7.60 -14.00 0.64
CA LEU A 110 -7.55 -13.37 -0.68
C LEU A 110 -8.73 -13.83 -1.54
N ASN A 111 -9.23 -12.93 -2.37
CA ASN A 111 -10.20 -13.31 -3.40
C ASN A 111 -9.52 -14.12 -4.53
N ASN A 112 -10.31 -14.72 -5.41
CA ASN A 112 -9.80 -15.60 -6.46
C ASN A 112 -8.82 -14.90 -7.42
N TYR A 113 -8.99 -13.59 -7.66
CA TYR A 113 -8.13 -12.81 -8.55
C TYR A 113 -6.73 -12.57 -7.97
N ASP A 114 -6.62 -12.57 -6.65
CA ASP A 114 -5.39 -12.27 -5.94
C ASP A 114 -4.61 -13.53 -5.54
N GLN A 115 -5.12 -14.72 -5.91
CA GLN A 115 -4.43 -15.99 -5.63
C GLN A 115 -3.49 -16.41 -6.77
N GLU A 116 -3.47 -15.67 -7.87
CA GLU A 116 -2.62 -15.94 -9.03
C GLU A 116 -1.15 -15.60 -8.78
N THR A 117 -0.87 -14.73 -7.81
CA THR A 117 0.47 -14.31 -7.43
C THR A 117 0.74 -14.51 -5.95
N THR A 118 2.01 -14.68 -5.58
CA THR A 118 2.48 -14.83 -4.20
C THR A 118 3.41 -13.71 -3.77
N ASP A 119 3.59 -12.68 -4.59
CA ASP A 119 4.57 -11.62 -4.42
C ASP A 119 4.03 -10.35 -3.73
N PHE A 120 2.87 -10.41 -3.07
CA PHE A 120 2.29 -9.25 -2.38
C PHE A 120 3.16 -8.70 -1.25
N TYR A 121 3.87 -9.57 -0.53
CA TYR A 121 4.69 -9.16 0.60
C TYR A 121 5.96 -8.45 0.14
N ARG A 122 6.62 -9.01 -0.88
CA ARG A 122 7.78 -8.43 -1.57
C ARG A 122 7.57 -8.58 -3.06
N TRP A 123 7.70 -7.49 -3.76
CA TRP A 123 7.42 -7.41 -5.19
C TRP A 123 8.60 -6.76 -5.93
N LYS A 124 8.68 -7.00 -7.21
CA LYS A 124 9.69 -6.42 -8.09
C LYS A 124 9.04 -5.96 -9.38
N VAL A 125 9.47 -4.82 -9.88
CA VAL A 125 9.18 -4.33 -11.22
C VAL A 125 10.46 -3.70 -11.78
N GLU A 126 10.69 -3.87 -13.07
CA GLU A 126 11.85 -3.35 -13.77
C GLU A 126 11.38 -2.60 -15.00
N TYR A 127 12.02 -1.47 -15.27
CA TYR A 127 11.82 -0.67 -16.45
C TYR A 127 13.18 -0.29 -17.03
N THR A 128 13.27 -0.24 -18.34
CA THR A 128 14.35 0.51 -18.98
C THR A 128 14.13 2.01 -18.77
N GLN A 129 15.16 2.81 -19.00
CA GLN A 129 15.07 4.27 -18.85
C GLN A 129 14.03 4.86 -19.81
N GLU A 130 13.96 4.34 -21.04
CA GLU A 130 12.99 4.75 -22.06
C GLU A 130 11.56 4.42 -21.66
N GLU A 131 11.33 3.18 -21.19
CA GLU A 131 10.02 2.74 -20.70
C GLU A 131 9.54 3.60 -19.52
N LEU A 132 10.43 3.86 -18.55
CA LEU A 132 10.11 4.67 -17.38
C LEU A 132 9.77 6.11 -17.78
N SER A 133 10.55 6.70 -18.69
CA SER A 133 10.32 8.08 -19.17
C SER A 133 8.98 8.21 -19.90
N ALA A 134 8.69 7.26 -20.79
CA ALA A 134 7.40 7.22 -21.50
C ALA A 134 6.22 6.96 -20.56
N LEU A 135 6.40 6.09 -19.58
CA LEU A 135 5.39 5.78 -18.59
C LEU A 135 5.04 7.00 -17.73
N ILE A 136 6.05 7.67 -17.18
CA ILE A 136 5.85 8.87 -16.34
C ILE A 136 5.16 9.98 -17.13
N LEU A 137 5.59 10.24 -18.36
CA LEU A 137 4.91 11.20 -19.25
C LEU A 137 3.44 10.84 -19.46
N LYS A 138 3.15 9.59 -19.80
CA LYS A 138 1.79 9.11 -20.03
C LYS A 138 0.91 9.24 -18.78
N ARG A 139 1.45 8.96 -17.60
CA ARG A 139 0.68 8.90 -16.34
C ARG A 139 0.50 10.25 -15.67
N SER A 140 1.51 11.10 -15.71
CA SER A 140 1.49 12.41 -15.07
C SER A 140 1.11 13.56 -16.02
N GLY A 141 1.26 13.37 -17.33
CA GLY A 141 1.14 14.45 -18.32
C GLY A 141 2.31 15.43 -18.32
N ILE A 142 3.36 15.16 -17.53
CA ILE A 142 4.51 16.04 -17.37
C ILE A 142 5.70 15.48 -18.13
N ASP A 143 6.26 16.26 -19.06
CA ASP A 143 7.47 15.91 -19.80
C ASP A 143 8.72 16.22 -18.95
N TYR A 144 9.30 15.18 -18.37
CA TYR A 144 10.57 15.27 -17.66
C TYR A 144 11.78 15.10 -18.59
N GLY A 145 11.57 14.76 -19.87
CA GLY A 145 12.61 14.25 -20.74
C GLY A 145 13.03 12.84 -20.39
N GLN A 146 14.29 12.52 -20.52
CA GLN A 146 14.86 11.28 -20.00
C GLN A 146 14.88 11.31 -18.46
N ILE A 147 14.39 10.25 -17.82
CA ILE A 147 14.49 10.13 -16.34
C ILE A 147 15.92 9.76 -15.99
N ILE A 148 16.55 10.59 -15.17
CA ILE A 148 17.93 10.39 -14.70
C ILE A 148 17.94 9.64 -13.37
N ASP A 149 17.03 10.03 -12.45
CA ASP A 149 17.01 9.48 -11.10
C ASP A 149 15.63 9.60 -10.45
N LEU A 150 15.37 8.71 -9.49
CA LEU A 150 14.23 8.71 -8.60
C LEU A 150 14.74 8.78 -7.15
N ILE A 151 14.71 9.96 -6.55
CA ILE A 151 15.33 10.21 -5.25
C ILE A 151 14.27 10.17 -4.15
N PRO A 152 14.35 9.24 -3.18
CA PRO A 152 13.55 9.25 -1.96
C PRO A 152 13.76 10.57 -1.19
N ILE A 153 12.69 11.29 -0.89
CA ILE A 153 12.76 12.55 -0.14
C ILE A 153 12.23 12.37 1.27
N ALA A 154 11.14 11.63 1.42
CA ALA A 154 10.59 11.36 2.74
C ALA A 154 9.80 10.05 2.75
N ARG A 155 9.98 9.30 3.84
CA ARG A 155 9.27 8.07 4.13
C ARG A 155 8.35 8.24 5.32
N GLY A 156 7.22 7.55 5.29
CA GLY A 156 6.36 7.37 6.44
C GLY A 156 6.92 6.33 7.41
N THR A 157 6.22 6.13 8.50
CA THR A 157 6.65 5.27 9.61
C THR A 157 6.71 3.77 9.24
N SER A 158 6.15 3.37 8.11
CA SER A 158 6.24 2.01 7.56
C SER A 158 7.32 1.84 6.48
N GLY A 159 8.10 2.87 6.19
CA GLY A 159 9.10 2.88 5.13
C GLY A 159 8.56 3.24 3.74
N ARG A 160 7.26 3.45 3.60
CA ARG A 160 6.66 3.88 2.32
C ARG A 160 7.04 5.32 1.99
N LEU A 161 7.37 5.56 0.73
CA LEU A 161 7.60 6.90 0.23
C LEU A 161 6.28 7.69 0.18
N TRP A 162 6.29 8.88 0.76
CA TRP A 162 5.22 9.85 0.60
C TRP A 162 5.70 11.14 -0.09
N LYS A 163 7.03 11.28 -0.30
CA LYS A 163 7.64 12.26 -1.19
C LYS A 163 8.74 11.60 -2.01
N LEU A 164 8.63 11.75 -3.33
CA LEU A 164 9.60 11.24 -4.30
C LEU A 164 10.00 12.37 -5.24
N LYS A 165 11.31 12.60 -5.41
CA LYS A 165 11.82 13.54 -6.42
C LYS A 165 12.12 12.76 -7.70
N ILE A 166 11.50 13.19 -8.78
CA ILE A 166 11.77 12.70 -10.13
C ILE A 166 12.72 13.67 -10.80
N VAL A 167 13.90 13.21 -11.17
CA VAL A 167 14.93 13.98 -11.86
C VAL A 167 14.96 13.58 -13.31
N GLY A 168 14.69 14.51 -14.18
CA GLY A 168 14.76 14.32 -15.63
C GLY A 168 15.62 15.39 -16.32
N THR A 169 15.93 15.15 -17.60
CA THR A 169 16.77 16.07 -18.40
C THR A 169 16.12 17.40 -18.67
N LYS A 170 14.79 17.47 -18.69
CA LYS A 170 14.02 18.70 -18.94
C LYS A 170 13.45 19.33 -17.66
N ARG A 171 13.18 18.50 -16.65
CA ARG A 171 12.47 18.95 -15.45
C ARG A 171 12.79 18.07 -14.24
N THR A 172 12.77 18.68 -13.07
CA THR A 172 12.88 18.02 -11.78
C THR A 172 11.74 18.50 -10.88
N LEU A 173 10.92 17.56 -10.37
CA LEU A 173 9.82 17.87 -9.46
C LEU A 173 9.75 16.81 -8.35
N THR A 174 9.20 17.22 -7.20
CA THR A 174 8.84 16.31 -6.14
C THR A 174 7.34 16.04 -6.19
N ILE A 175 6.97 14.77 -6.20
CA ILE A 175 5.58 14.31 -6.15
C ILE A 175 5.26 13.63 -4.81
N GLY A 176 4.03 13.52 -4.48
CA GLY A 176 3.47 12.83 -3.32
C GLY A 176 1.95 13.06 -3.27
N LYS A 177 1.17 12.29 -2.55
CA LYS A 177 1.54 11.29 -1.56
C LYS A 177 1.65 9.88 -2.19
N GLU A 178 1.49 8.86 -1.36
CA GLU A 178 1.71 7.43 -1.68
C GLU A 178 0.97 7.00 -2.96
N LEU A 179 -0.31 7.31 -3.08
CA LEU A 179 -1.13 6.95 -4.25
C LEU A 179 -0.62 7.63 -5.55
N GLU A 180 -0.21 8.89 -5.47
CA GLU A 180 0.34 9.62 -6.62
C GLU A 180 1.64 8.98 -7.11
N ILE A 181 2.54 8.62 -6.20
CA ILE A 181 3.80 7.94 -6.52
C ILE A 181 3.50 6.61 -7.23
N ARG A 182 2.64 5.78 -6.65
CA ARG A 182 2.28 4.48 -7.22
C ARG A 182 1.63 4.58 -8.60
N ARG A 183 0.75 5.56 -8.78
CA ARG A 183 0.06 5.80 -10.04
C ARG A 183 1.00 6.30 -11.13
N THR A 184 1.95 7.15 -10.77
CA THR A 184 2.91 7.73 -11.72
C THR A 184 3.89 6.69 -12.25
N LEU A 185 4.28 5.72 -11.41
CA LEU A 185 5.31 4.71 -11.72
C LEU A 185 4.75 3.35 -12.17
N SER A 186 3.49 3.29 -12.58
CA SER A 186 2.91 2.04 -13.10
C SER A 186 1.80 2.32 -14.11
N THR A 187 1.58 1.37 -15.01
CA THR A 187 0.43 1.40 -15.94
C THR A 187 -0.90 1.27 -15.23
N SER A 188 -0.91 0.59 -14.08
CA SER A 188 -2.03 0.52 -13.14
C SER A 188 -1.67 1.23 -11.82
N HIS A 189 -1.19 0.48 -10.84
CA HIS A 189 -0.62 0.98 -9.59
C HIS A 189 0.47 0.02 -9.14
N LEU A 190 1.59 0.53 -8.63
CA LEU A 190 2.53 -0.31 -7.87
C LEU A 190 1.81 -0.91 -6.65
N TYR A 191 2.26 -2.06 -6.18
CA TYR A 191 1.66 -2.70 -5.00
C TYR A 191 1.82 -1.83 -3.74
N SER A 192 2.92 -1.07 -3.64
CA SER A 192 3.12 -0.05 -2.62
C SER A 192 4.10 1.02 -3.12
N SER A 193 4.36 2.05 -2.30
CA SER A 193 5.45 2.99 -2.49
C SER A 193 6.69 2.64 -1.63
N ALA A 194 6.78 1.41 -1.14
CA ALA A 194 7.95 0.90 -0.43
C ALA A 194 8.92 0.27 -1.45
N PHE A 195 9.83 1.08 -1.99
CA PHE A 195 10.90 0.70 -2.91
C PHE A 195 12.11 1.61 -2.71
#